data_53d1db0000ccb3b98c7f38eb32a52a55
#
_entry.id   53d1db0000ccb3b98c7f38eb32a52a55
#
_cell.length_a   1.000
_cell.length_b   1.000
_cell.length_c   1.000
_cell.angle_alpha   90.00
_cell.angle_beta   90.00
_cell.angle_gamma   90.00
#
_symmetry.space_group_name_H-M   'P 1'
#
loop_
_entity.id
_entity.type
_entity.pdbx_description
1 polymer ?
#
loop_
_entity_poly.entity_id
_entity_poly.type
_entity_poly.pdbx_seq_one_letter_code
_entity_poly.pdbx_strand_id
1 'polypeptide(L)'
;MSIKVLVFGMTDNPGGMESCVMNYYRNIDWSDVQFDFLCNWENMVYADEVTAKGSKIYTIPQKSKDYKAYKKALDDFFKAHKGEYDVFWYNTCTLTNIDYLVYAKKYGIKKRIIHAHNSGNETSKLRGIFHYLNKTRLSQYATDYWSCSMVASEYFYNENIINSPKHHIINNAIQTKDYAFDEAVRNEIRKE
;
A
#
# COMPACT_ATOMS: atom_id res chain seq x y z
N MET A 1 8.61 -11.15 20.13
CA MET A 1 7.25 -10.78 19.69
C MET A 1 7.36 -10.39 18.22
N SER A 2 6.58 -11.01 17.34
CA SER A 2 6.56 -10.63 15.93
C SER A 2 5.88 -9.27 15.75
N ILE A 3 6.39 -8.46 14.83
CA ILE A 3 5.80 -7.17 14.43
C ILE A 3 4.55 -7.45 13.59
N LYS A 4 3.40 -6.90 13.96
CA LYS A 4 2.18 -7.02 13.18
C LYS A 4 1.99 -5.81 12.26
N VAL A 5 1.92 -6.08 10.96
CA VAL A 5 1.76 -5.09 9.91
C VAL A 5 0.39 -5.22 9.25
N LEU A 6 -0.38 -4.14 9.25
CA LEU A 6 -1.58 -4.02 8.44
C LEU A 6 -1.21 -3.37 7.11
N VAL A 7 -1.42 -4.06 6.00
CA VAL A 7 -1.13 -3.58 4.64
C VAL A 7 -2.41 -3.09 3.97
N PHE A 8 -2.38 -1.91 3.37
CA PHE A 8 -3.41 -1.42 2.46
C PHE A 8 -2.82 -1.12 1.09
N GLY A 9 -3.62 -1.27 0.04
CA GLY A 9 -3.30 -0.89 -1.34
C GLY A 9 -3.51 -2.01 -2.36
N MET A 10 -3.73 -3.25 -1.89
CA MET A 10 -4.03 -4.37 -2.79
C MET A 10 -5.39 -4.18 -3.46
N THR A 11 -5.47 -4.49 -4.75
CA THR A 11 -6.69 -4.41 -5.56
C THR A 11 -7.09 -5.79 -6.10
N ASP A 12 -8.05 -5.85 -6.99
CA ASP A 12 -8.46 -7.06 -7.72
C ASP A 12 -7.64 -7.33 -8.99
N ASN A 13 -6.63 -6.48 -9.27
CA ASN A 13 -5.82 -6.56 -10.48
C ASN A 13 -4.32 -6.63 -10.15
N PRO A 14 -3.55 -7.54 -10.75
CA PRO A 14 -2.10 -7.67 -10.51
C PRO A 14 -1.31 -6.53 -11.19
N GLY A 15 -1.26 -5.38 -10.56
CA GLY A 15 -0.51 -4.21 -10.99
C GLY A 15 0.90 -4.13 -10.43
N GLY A 16 1.61 -3.05 -10.75
CA GLY A 16 2.98 -2.81 -10.27
C GLY A 16 3.06 -2.60 -8.76
N MET A 17 2.06 -1.98 -8.15
CA MET A 17 1.98 -1.79 -6.70
C MET A 17 1.76 -3.12 -5.98
N GLU A 18 0.82 -3.94 -6.44
CA GLU A 18 0.53 -5.27 -5.91
C GLU A 18 1.74 -6.19 -6.03
N SER A 19 2.39 -6.18 -7.19
CA SER A 19 3.63 -6.94 -7.42
C SER A 19 4.76 -6.51 -6.50
N CYS A 20 4.92 -5.20 -6.26
CA CYS A 20 5.90 -4.68 -5.30
C CYS A 20 5.62 -5.19 -3.89
N VAL A 21 4.39 -5.07 -3.40
CA VAL A 21 3.99 -5.56 -2.07
C VAL A 21 4.25 -7.06 -1.95
N MET A 22 3.86 -7.85 -2.95
CA MET A 22 4.04 -9.31 -2.92
C MET A 22 5.50 -9.74 -3.01
N ASN A 23 6.35 -8.99 -3.70
CA ASN A 23 7.79 -9.29 -3.70
C ASN A 23 8.40 -9.17 -2.32
N TYR A 24 8.05 -8.13 -1.54
CA TYR A 24 8.48 -8.03 -0.14
C TYR A 24 7.83 -9.11 0.72
N TYR A 25 6.52 -9.33 0.58
CA TYR A 25 5.77 -10.35 1.29
C TYR A 25 6.36 -11.76 1.14
N ARG A 26 6.79 -12.14 -0.06
CA ARG A 26 7.37 -13.47 -0.35
C ARG A 26 8.76 -13.67 0.22
N ASN A 27 9.52 -12.57 0.40
CA ASN A 27 10.93 -12.62 0.75
C ASN A 27 11.23 -12.14 2.18
N ILE A 28 10.22 -11.81 2.99
CA ILE A 28 10.40 -11.41 4.38
C ILE A 28 10.61 -12.63 5.28
N ASP A 29 11.33 -12.42 6.39
CA ASP A 29 11.43 -13.43 7.45
C ASP A 29 10.13 -13.43 8.29
N TRP A 30 9.34 -14.47 8.14
CA TRP A 30 8.05 -14.66 8.81
C TRP A 30 8.17 -14.95 10.31
N SER A 31 9.36 -15.25 10.83
CA SER A 31 9.58 -15.42 12.26
C SER A 31 9.40 -14.09 13.02
N ASP A 32 9.72 -12.97 12.37
CA ASP A 32 9.77 -11.65 12.98
C ASP A 32 8.58 -10.75 12.61
N VAL A 33 7.91 -11.01 11.48
CA VAL A 33 6.86 -10.13 10.96
C VAL A 33 5.64 -10.93 10.50
N GLN A 34 4.45 -10.43 10.85
CA GLN A 34 3.17 -10.96 10.38
C GLN A 34 2.41 -9.86 9.64
N PHE A 35 1.84 -10.21 8.48
CA PHE A 35 1.02 -9.31 7.67
C PHE A 35 -0.45 -9.70 7.68
N ASP A 36 -1.31 -8.69 7.80
CA ASP A 36 -2.73 -8.77 7.45
C ASP A 36 -3.06 -7.69 6.43
N PHE A 37 -4.12 -7.88 5.65
CA PHE A 37 -4.47 -7.00 4.54
C PHE A 37 -5.82 -6.33 4.75
N LEU A 38 -5.88 -5.04 4.46
CA LEU A 38 -7.10 -4.25 4.40
C LEU A 38 -7.30 -3.77 2.96
N CYS A 39 -8.42 -4.08 2.33
CA CYS A 39 -8.68 -3.73 0.94
C CYS A 39 -10.12 -3.22 0.72
N ASN A 40 -10.39 -2.72 -0.49
CA ASN A 40 -11.72 -2.26 -0.93
C ASN A 40 -12.36 -3.18 -1.98
N TRP A 41 -11.78 -4.35 -2.19
CA TRP A 41 -12.18 -5.28 -3.23
C TRP A 41 -12.55 -6.62 -2.61
N GLU A 42 -13.66 -7.19 -3.04
CA GLU A 42 -14.12 -8.50 -2.55
C GLU A 42 -13.16 -9.62 -2.98
N ASN A 43 -12.63 -9.52 -4.19
CA ASN A 43 -11.70 -10.47 -4.77
C ASN A 43 -10.31 -9.83 -4.85
N MET A 44 -9.60 -9.73 -3.73
CA MET A 44 -8.23 -9.22 -3.71
C MET A 44 -7.31 -10.18 -4.50
N VAL A 45 -6.50 -9.62 -5.41
CA VAL A 45 -5.47 -10.41 -6.11
C VAL A 45 -4.50 -11.03 -5.09
N TYR A 46 -4.04 -12.24 -5.34
CA TYR A 46 -3.18 -13.03 -4.44
C TYR A 46 -3.84 -13.42 -3.09
N ALA A 47 -5.17 -13.33 -2.97
CA ALA A 47 -5.87 -13.70 -1.73
C ALA A 47 -5.54 -15.11 -1.24
N ASP A 48 -5.56 -16.10 -2.15
CA ASP A 48 -5.25 -17.49 -1.81
C ASP A 48 -3.82 -17.67 -1.30
N GLU A 49 -2.86 -16.97 -1.91
CA GLU A 49 -1.45 -17.02 -1.50
C GLU A 49 -1.23 -16.46 -0.11
N VAL A 50 -1.83 -15.29 0.19
CA VAL A 50 -1.61 -14.65 1.49
C VAL A 50 -2.37 -15.38 2.61
N THR A 51 -3.57 -15.90 2.35
CA THR A 51 -4.34 -16.68 3.33
C THR A 51 -3.71 -18.03 3.62
N ALA A 52 -3.13 -18.69 2.61
CA ALA A 52 -2.38 -19.94 2.81
C ALA A 52 -1.17 -19.79 3.75
N LYS A 53 -0.62 -18.58 3.86
CA LYS A 53 0.44 -18.22 4.81
C LYS A 53 -0.07 -17.71 6.17
N GLY A 54 -1.38 -17.72 6.39
CA GLY A 54 -2.02 -17.34 7.65
C GLY A 54 -2.35 -15.84 7.79
N SER A 55 -2.15 -15.03 6.73
CA SER A 55 -2.59 -13.63 6.71
C SER A 55 -4.12 -13.53 6.64
N LYS A 56 -4.68 -12.56 7.35
CA LYS A 56 -6.09 -12.22 7.27
C LYS A 56 -6.34 -11.13 6.24
N ILE A 57 -7.49 -11.19 5.58
CA ILE A 57 -7.95 -10.16 4.64
C ILE A 57 -9.24 -9.56 5.18
N TYR A 58 -9.26 -8.23 5.26
CA TYR A 58 -10.43 -7.45 5.68
C TYR A 58 -10.88 -6.56 4.53
N THR A 59 -12.18 -6.56 4.26
CA THR A 59 -12.75 -5.77 3.17
C THR A 59 -13.59 -4.62 3.73
N ILE A 60 -13.35 -3.42 3.21
CA ILE A 60 -14.11 -2.20 3.50
C ILE A 60 -14.80 -1.74 2.21
N PRO A 61 -16.08 -1.30 2.25
CA PRO A 61 -16.77 -0.77 1.08
C PRO A 61 -15.97 0.34 0.38
N GLN A 62 -16.10 0.42 -0.93
CA GLN A 62 -15.45 1.49 -1.70
C GLN A 62 -16.09 2.85 -1.38
N LYS A 63 -15.26 3.86 -1.09
CA LYS A 63 -15.69 5.24 -0.78
C LYS A 63 -16.59 5.85 -1.86
N SER A 64 -16.36 5.50 -3.13
CA SER A 64 -17.12 6.00 -4.28
C SER A 64 -18.50 5.35 -4.44
N LYS A 65 -18.70 4.14 -3.91
CA LYS A 65 -19.97 3.41 -4.01
C LYS A 65 -20.93 3.79 -2.89
N ASP A 66 -20.46 3.83 -1.65
CA ASP A 66 -21.24 4.23 -0.48
C ASP A 66 -20.34 4.91 0.56
N TYR A 67 -20.40 6.22 0.59
CA TYR A 67 -19.59 7.03 1.51
C TYR A 67 -19.91 6.77 2.99
N LYS A 68 -21.22 6.59 3.33
CA LYS A 68 -21.63 6.37 4.73
C LYS A 68 -21.20 5.00 5.23
N ALA A 69 -21.46 3.96 4.43
CA ALA A 69 -21.01 2.60 4.75
C ALA A 69 -19.47 2.52 4.85
N TYR A 70 -18.75 3.15 3.90
CA TYR A 70 -17.30 3.25 3.94
C TYR A 70 -16.80 3.89 5.24
N LYS A 71 -17.32 5.05 5.62
CA LYS A 71 -16.86 5.75 6.84
C LYS A 71 -17.15 4.95 8.11
N LYS A 72 -18.33 4.32 8.16
CA LYS A 72 -18.72 3.47 9.29
C LYS A 72 -17.81 2.25 9.38
N ALA A 73 -17.65 1.51 8.28
CA ALA A 73 -16.83 0.30 8.25
C ALA A 73 -15.36 0.59 8.59
N LEU A 74 -14.82 1.72 8.11
CA LEU A 74 -13.47 2.16 8.42
C LEU A 74 -13.29 2.47 9.91
N ASP A 75 -14.23 3.17 10.54
CA ASP A 75 -14.22 3.47 11.97
C ASP A 75 -14.35 2.20 12.81
N ASP A 76 -15.31 1.35 12.48
CA ASP A 76 -15.58 0.07 13.17
C ASP A 76 -14.33 -0.84 13.09
N PHE A 77 -13.71 -0.95 11.92
CA PHE A 77 -12.50 -1.77 11.73
C PHE A 77 -11.35 -1.32 12.62
N PHE A 78 -10.94 -0.05 12.53
CA PHE A 78 -9.80 0.42 13.32
C PHE A 78 -10.10 0.46 14.82
N LYS A 79 -11.37 0.63 15.21
CA LYS A 79 -11.81 0.53 16.59
C LYS A 79 -11.70 -0.90 17.14
N ALA A 80 -12.16 -1.90 16.38
CA ALA A 80 -12.12 -3.30 16.75
C ALA A 80 -10.68 -3.84 16.87
N HIS A 81 -9.78 -3.34 16.01
CA HIS A 81 -8.37 -3.76 15.96
C HIS A 81 -7.40 -2.79 16.67
N LYS A 82 -7.93 -1.99 17.62
CA LYS A 82 -7.10 -1.05 18.39
C LYS A 82 -6.04 -1.80 19.20
N GLY A 83 -4.76 -1.45 18.98
CA GLY A 83 -3.63 -2.07 19.66
C GLY A 83 -3.18 -3.42 19.09
N GLU A 84 -3.80 -3.90 18.02
CA GLU A 84 -3.42 -5.16 17.39
C GLU A 84 -2.24 -5.00 16.42
N TYR A 85 -2.13 -3.87 15.72
CA TYR A 85 -1.11 -3.62 14.71
C TYR A 85 -0.07 -2.61 15.20
N ASP A 86 1.21 -2.94 15.01
CA ASP A 86 2.36 -2.08 15.28
C ASP A 86 2.59 -1.08 14.16
N VAL A 87 2.37 -1.54 12.92
CA VAL A 87 2.63 -0.81 11.69
C VAL A 87 1.42 -0.82 10.78
N PHE A 88 1.10 0.33 10.20
CA PHE A 88 0.20 0.45 9.06
C PHE A 88 1.00 0.83 7.83
N TRP A 89 1.06 -0.06 6.84
CA TRP A 89 1.74 0.15 5.57
C TRP A 89 0.72 0.48 4.48
N TYR A 90 0.58 1.77 4.21
CA TYR A 90 -0.38 2.33 3.28
C TYR A 90 0.25 2.53 1.91
N ASN A 91 -0.03 1.63 0.96
CA ASN A 91 0.41 1.70 -0.42
C ASN A 91 -0.63 2.44 -1.27
N THR A 92 -0.19 3.37 -2.11
CA THR A 92 -1.13 4.17 -2.91
C THR A 92 -0.49 4.77 -4.16
N CYS A 93 -1.32 4.96 -5.19
CA CYS A 93 -0.96 5.67 -6.41
C CYS A 93 -1.44 7.14 -6.43
N THR A 94 -2.15 7.61 -5.39
CA THR A 94 -2.69 8.97 -5.31
C THR A 94 -2.99 9.38 -3.87
N LEU A 95 -2.93 10.68 -3.56
CA LEU A 95 -3.33 11.24 -2.27
C LEU A 95 -4.79 11.72 -2.24
N THR A 96 -5.62 11.35 -3.19
CA THR A 96 -7.04 11.77 -3.21
C THR A 96 -7.82 11.28 -1.98
N ASN A 97 -7.35 10.20 -1.34
CA ASN A 97 -7.92 9.68 -0.11
C ASN A 97 -6.83 9.25 0.87
N ILE A 98 -6.73 9.92 2.02
CA ILE A 98 -5.83 9.54 3.12
C ILE A 98 -6.60 9.15 4.40
N ASP A 99 -7.89 8.87 4.29
CA ASP A 99 -8.73 8.52 5.44
C ASP A 99 -8.14 7.35 6.25
N TYR A 100 -7.55 6.37 5.59
CA TYR A 100 -6.91 5.22 6.25
C TYR A 100 -5.79 5.64 7.22
N LEU A 101 -4.93 6.58 6.82
CA LEU A 101 -3.89 7.14 7.71
C LEU A 101 -4.49 7.94 8.87
N VAL A 102 -5.58 8.68 8.59
CA VAL A 102 -6.31 9.45 9.63
C VAL A 102 -6.85 8.50 10.69
N TYR A 103 -7.51 7.40 10.29
CA TYR A 103 -8.06 6.43 11.22
C TYR A 103 -6.98 5.59 11.91
N ALA A 104 -5.93 5.19 11.22
CA ALA A 104 -4.79 4.52 11.83
C ALA A 104 -4.16 5.36 12.95
N LYS A 105 -4.02 6.68 12.73
CA LYS A 105 -3.59 7.63 13.79
C LYS A 105 -4.61 7.74 14.92
N LYS A 106 -5.90 7.93 14.59
CA LYS A 106 -7.00 8.06 15.57
C LYS A 106 -7.02 6.90 16.54
N TYR A 107 -6.79 5.68 16.06
CA TYR A 107 -6.83 4.46 16.86
C TYR A 107 -5.47 3.97 17.37
N GLY A 108 -4.42 4.79 17.20
CA GLY A 108 -3.16 4.64 17.94
C GLY A 108 -2.11 3.74 17.30
N ILE A 109 -2.23 3.39 16.01
CA ILE A 109 -1.12 2.72 15.31
C ILE A 109 0.07 3.70 15.25
N LYS A 110 1.18 3.33 15.90
CA LYS A 110 2.32 4.25 16.12
C LYS A 110 3.11 4.50 14.85
N LYS A 111 3.42 3.45 14.07
CA LYS A 111 4.16 3.56 12.81
C LYS A 111 3.20 3.49 11.62
N ARG A 112 3.15 4.57 10.84
CA ARG A 112 2.25 4.72 9.70
C ARG A 112 3.06 5.12 8.48
N ILE A 113 3.38 4.13 7.66
CA ILE A 113 4.20 4.28 6.47
C ILE A 113 3.26 4.57 5.30
N ILE A 114 3.49 5.65 4.58
CA ILE A 114 2.90 5.84 3.26
C ILE A 114 3.93 5.48 2.19
N HIS A 115 3.53 4.64 1.24
CA HIS A 115 4.37 4.21 0.13
C HIS A 115 3.75 4.64 -1.20
N ALA A 116 4.43 5.55 -1.88
CA ALA A 116 4.03 6.13 -3.16
C ALA A 116 4.51 5.27 -4.33
N HIS A 117 3.57 4.86 -5.21
CA HIS A 117 3.85 3.97 -6.35
C HIS A 117 3.65 4.63 -7.71
N ASN A 118 3.36 5.94 -7.76
CA ASN A 118 3.12 6.63 -9.02
C ASN A 118 3.75 8.03 -9.00
N SER A 119 4.01 8.59 -10.18
CA SER A 119 4.65 9.91 -10.37
C SER A 119 3.76 10.93 -11.09
N GLY A 120 2.48 10.68 -11.13
CA GLY A 120 1.49 11.51 -11.80
C GLY A 120 0.23 10.71 -12.08
N ASN A 121 -0.75 11.31 -12.71
CA ASN A 121 -1.99 10.66 -13.16
C ASN A 121 -3.27 11.06 -12.40
N GLU A 122 -3.43 12.35 -12.13
CA GLU A 122 -4.74 12.82 -11.70
C GLU A 122 -5.65 13.01 -12.92
N THR A 123 -6.65 12.15 -13.02
CA THR A 123 -7.58 12.10 -14.16
C THR A 123 -8.58 13.27 -14.22
N SER A 124 -8.64 14.09 -13.16
CA SER A 124 -9.49 15.29 -13.11
C SER A 124 -8.91 16.38 -12.23
N LYS A 125 -9.27 17.65 -12.53
CA LYS A 125 -8.87 18.82 -11.73
C LYS A 125 -9.24 18.70 -10.25
N LEU A 126 -10.44 18.16 -9.95
CA LEU A 126 -10.91 17.98 -8.58
C LEU A 126 -10.05 16.97 -7.81
N ARG A 127 -9.67 15.88 -8.43
CA ARG A 127 -8.77 14.89 -7.82
C ARG A 127 -7.38 15.50 -7.55
N GLY A 128 -6.88 16.32 -8.48
CA GLY A 128 -5.64 17.07 -8.31
C GLY A 128 -5.68 18.02 -7.10
N ILE A 129 -6.80 18.72 -6.90
CA ILE A 129 -7.00 19.59 -5.72
C ILE A 129 -6.95 18.76 -4.42
N PHE A 130 -7.67 17.63 -4.36
CA PHE A 130 -7.62 16.76 -3.18
C PHE A 130 -6.24 16.16 -2.95
N HIS A 131 -5.53 15.76 -4.00
CA HIS A 131 -4.15 15.31 -3.92
C HIS A 131 -3.27 16.38 -3.28
N TYR A 132 -3.30 17.60 -3.80
CA TYR A 132 -2.51 18.72 -3.28
C TYR A 132 -2.84 19.05 -1.82
N LEU A 133 -4.12 19.18 -1.46
CA LEU A 133 -4.55 19.44 -0.09
C LEU A 133 -4.09 18.33 0.88
N ASN A 134 -4.15 17.08 0.46
CA ASN A 134 -3.68 15.98 1.28
C ASN A 134 -2.15 15.92 1.36
N LYS A 135 -1.42 16.31 0.31
CA LYS A 135 0.04 16.44 0.31
C LYS A 135 0.51 17.43 1.39
N THR A 136 -0.16 18.58 1.54
CA THR A 136 0.23 19.60 2.53
C THR A 136 0.02 19.16 3.99
N ARG A 137 -0.96 18.27 4.24
CA ARG A 137 -1.31 17.81 5.61
C ARG A 137 -0.81 16.40 5.93
N LEU A 138 -0.11 15.75 5.01
CA LEU A 138 0.30 14.35 5.13
C LEU A 138 1.15 14.07 6.37
N SER A 139 2.06 15.00 6.73
CA SER A 139 2.92 14.93 7.91
C SER A 139 2.18 14.90 9.24
N GLN A 140 0.89 15.25 9.25
CA GLN A 140 0.06 15.13 10.44
C GLN A 140 -0.37 13.68 10.69
N TYR A 141 -0.38 12.82 9.65
CA TYR A 141 -0.96 11.46 9.72
C TYR A 141 0.05 10.35 9.47
N ALA A 142 0.96 10.49 8.52
CA ALA A 142 2.04 9.55 8.29
C ALA A 142 3.24 9.84 9.21
N THR A 143 4.01 8.80 9.53
CA THR A 143 5.25 8.89 10.33
C THR A 143 6.49 8.61 9.51
N ASP A 144 6.34 7.84 8.44
CA ASP A 144 7.42 7.42 7.54
C ASP A 144 6.92 7.53 6.09
N TYR A 145 7.81 7.85 5.16
CA TYR A 145 7.49 8.21 3.79
C TYR A 145 8.36 7.40 2.83
N TRP A 146 7.74 6.47 2.14
CA TRP A 146 8.42 5.63 1.15
C TRP A 146 7.93 5.96 -0.25
N SER A 147 8.79 5.77 -1.23
CA SER A 147 8.45 5.93 -2.65
C SER A 147 9.26 4.98 -3.52
N CYS A 148 8.70 4.56 -4.64
CA CYS A 148 9.38 3.69 -5.58
C CYS A 148 10.46 4.42 -6.43
N SER A 149 10.49 5.76 -6.41
CA SER A 149 11.47 6.58 -7.14
C SER A 149 11.48 8.02 -6.61
N MET A 150 12.50 8.80 -6.99
CA MET A 150 12.56 10.23 -6.66
C MET A 150 11.41 11.01 -7.30
N VAL A 151 11.03 10.71 -8.53
CA VAL A 151 9.91 11.36 -9.23
C VAL A 151 8.58 11.10 -8.50
N ALA A 152 8.37 9.89 -7.97
CA ALA A 152 7.23 9.60 -7.11
C ALA A 152 7.28 10.38 -5.79
N SER A 153 8.47 10.57 -5.21
CA SER A 153 8.65 11.40 -4.01
C SER A 153 8.22 12.84 -4.25
N GLU A 154 8.70 13.45 -5.31
CA GLU A 154 8.39 14.86 -5.68
C GLU A 154 6.89 15.07 -5.93
N TYR A 155 6.23 14.08 -6.51
CA TYR A 155 4.80 14.12 -6.73
C TYR A 155 4.00 14.03 -5.42
N PHE A 156 4.38 13.12 -4.51
CA PHE A 156 3.64 12.82 -3.27
C PHE A 156 4.02 13.70 -2.09
N TYR A 157 5.27 14.14 -1.98
CA TYR A 157 5.82 14.76 -0.76
C TYR A 157 6.32 16.17 -1.02
N ASN A 158 6.29 17.00 0.01
CA ASN A 158 6.97 18.28 -0.02
C ASN A 158 8.46 18.12 0.33
N GLU A 159 9.27 19.16 0.05
CA GLU A 159 10.71 19.13 0.27
C GLU A 159 11.12 18.81 1.71
N ASN A 160 10.36 19.30 2.70
CA ASN A 160 10.64 19.02 4.12
C ASN A 160 10.53 17.52 4.43
N ILE A 161 9.59 16.81 3.77
CA ILE A 161 9.46 15.36 3.91
C ILE A 161 10.58 14.65 3.16
N ILE A 162 10.86 15.04 1.92
CA ILE A 162 11.90 14.43 1.08
C ILE A 162 13.28 14.53 1.74
N ASN A 163 13.58 15.65 2.37
CA ASN A 163 14.86 15.90 3.07
C ASN A 163 14.90 15.34 4.50
N SER A 164 13.82 14.70 4.97
CA SER A 164 13.78 14.15 6.33
C SER A 164 14.43 12.76 6.40
N PRO A 165 14.97 12.36 7.56
CA PRO A 165 15.51 11.01 7.76
C PRO A 165 14.43 9.91 7.75
N LYS A 166 13.16 10.28 7.61
CA LYS A 166 12.00 9.38 7.55
C LYS A 166 11.56 9.07 6.12
N HIS A 167 12.19 9.71 5.13
CA HIS A 167 11.96 9.46 3.73
C HIS A 167 12.95 8.43 3.20
N HIS A 168 12.44 7.42 2.48
CA HIS A 168 13.24 6.36 1.87
C HIS A 168 12.75 6.05 0.46
N ILE A 169 13.68 5.86 -0.47
CA ILE A 169 13.37 5.29 -1.77
C ILE A 169 13.48 3.77 -1.65
N ILE A 170 12.35 3.10 -1.87
CA ILE A 170 12.22 1.65 -1.84
C ILE A 170 11.96 1.20 -3.27
N ASN A 171 13.01 0.79 -3.95
CA ASN A 171 12.92 0.39 -5.35
C ASN A 171 12.03 -0.85 -5.51
N ASN A 172 11.28 -0.88 -6.61
CA ASN A 172 10.57 -2.09 -7.00
C ASN A 172 11.58 -3.20 -7.28
N ALA A 173 11.48 -4.28 -6.51
CA ALA A 173 12.29 -5.47 -6.70
C ALA A 173 11.54 -6.49 -7.55
N ILE A 174 12.27 -7.31 -8.29
CA ILE A 174 11.76 -8.47 -9.01
C ILE A 174 12.62 -9.69 -8.68
N GLN A 175 12.02 -10.88 -8.74
CA GLN A 175 12.75 -12.12 -8.63
C GLN A 175 13.45 -12.39 -9.95
N THR A 176 14.74 -12.05 -10.05
CA THR A 176 15.50 -12.08 -11.31
C THR A 176 15.56 -13.47 -11.95
N LYS A 177 15.45 -14.53 -11.17
CA LYS A 177 15.45 -15.92 -11.67
C LYS A 177 14.24 -16.23 -12.55
N ASP A 178 13.08 -15.59 -12.28
CA ASP A 178 11.84 -15.80 -13.01
C ASP A 178 11.87 -15.11 -14.39
N TYR A 179 12.85 -14.24 -14.60
CA TYR A 179 13.07 -13.48 -15.84
C TYR A 179 14.38 -13.86 -16.54
N ALA A 180 15.04 -14.93 -16.08
CA ALA A 180 16.25 -15.40 -16.73
C ALA A 180 15.93 -15.88 -18.16
N PHE A 181 16.86 -15.61 -19.08
CA PHE A 181 16.70 -16.05 -20.47
C PHE A 181 16.65 -17.58 -20.53
N ASP A 182 15.59 -18.12 -21.17
CA ASP A 182 15.42 -19.53 -21.47
C ASP A 182 15.22 -19.71 -22.98
N GLU A 183 16.15 -20.40 -23.62
CA GLU A 183 16.12 -20.61 -25.08
C GLU A 183 14.98 -21.53 -25.50
N ALA A 184 14.60 -22.51 -24.70
CA ALA A 184 13.52 -23.41 -25.00
C ALA A 184 12.17 -22.67 -24.99
N VAL A 185 11.90 -21.87 -23.94
CA VAL A 185 10.71 -21.03 -23.82
C VAL A 185 10.67 -19.99 -24.95
N ARG A 186 11.80 -19.35 -25.27
CA ARG A 186 11.89 -18.40 -26.40
C ARG A 186 11.48 -19.07 -27.74
N ASN A 187 11.98 -20.28 -27.97
CA ASN A 187 11.70 -20.98 -29.22
C ASN A 187 10.28 -21.51 -29.30
N GLU A 188 9.66 -21.81 -28.18
CA GLU A 188 8.24 -22.21 -28.09
C GLU A 188 7.33 -21.02 -28.44
N ILE A 189 7.51 -19.87 -27.76
CA ILE A 189 6.71 -18.64 -27.98
C ILE A 189 6.85 -18.12 -29.42
N ARG A 190 8.00 -18.33 -30.08
CA ARG A 190 8.22 -17.90 -31.48
C ARG A 190 7.56 -18.80 -32.52
N LYS A 191 7.02 -19.94 -32.14
CA LYS A 191 6.26 -20.85 -33.04
C LYS A 191 4.77 -20.51 -33.12
N GLU A 192 4.27 -19.69 -32.15
CA GLU A 192 2.94 -19.07 -32.17
C GLU A 192 2.91 -17.85 -33.11
#